data_f119debad70dccafcd4d9b87f06d3f1d
#
_entry.id   f119debad70dccafcd4d9b87f06d3f1d
#
_cell.length_a   1.000
_cell.length_b   1.000
_cell.length_c   1.000
_cell.angle_alpha   90.00
_cell.angle_beta   90.00
_cell.angle_gamma   90.00
#
_symmetry.space_group_name_H-M   'P 1'
#
loop_
_entity.id
_entity.type
_entity.pdbx_description
1 polymer ?
#
loop_
_entity_poly.entity_id
_entity_poly.type
_entity_poly.pdbx_seq_one_letter_code
_entity_poly.pdbx_strand_id
1 'polypeptide(L)'
;MLMKRILLLMVLLVAGTTVSAQEVPLIPEREVVVVDNFTAVPNLTLGLYQYARQCVIEGLARKRITVIDVEQDGFGRADIVYPSFRFANANTGRPYDLNRVAAILNSYEDARWYLTGYINKFNSHPVEHQSKDKDGNPVVTTDFTCTLEAEIYLFDRETQNTEGPIRWNYTYTGASTPAFAEEQAVSNLSYKARSFVTDNFRFKASVIQLGEYNKRGKLQDLYLSCGSDMDVSNGDVFFIYTVSDINGIDTAKKIGKVKVREITGRESCRCSVSNGEAEIDQAFKNGDILVAVSDRDRYF
;
A
#
# COMPACT_ATOMS: atom_id res chain seq x y z
N MET A 1 -21.20 -65.30 -18.53
CA MET A 1 -22.15 -64.15 -18.51
C MET A 1 -21.89 -63.17 -17.39
N LEU A 2 -21.17 -63.52 -16.31
CA LEU A 2 -20.85 -62.67 -15.18
C LEU A 2 -19.73 -61.64 -15.45
N MET A 3 -18.71 -62.01 -16.24
CA MET A 3 -17.54 -61.12 -16.53
C MET A 3 -17.88 -59.90 -17.41
N LYS A 4 -18.91 -59.96 -18.28
CA LYS A 4 -19.32 -58.80 -19.08
C LYS A 4 -20.05 -57.73 -18.26
N ARG A 5 -20.67 -58.09 -17.14
CA ARG A 5 -21.37 -57.13 -16.26
C ARG A 5 -20.42 -56.36 -15.33
N ILE A 6 -19.30 -56.99 -14.97
CA ILE A 6 -18.27 -56.33 -14.13
C ILE A 6 -17.48 -55.31 -14.94
N LEU A 7 -17.21 -55.59 -16.23
CA LEU A 7 -16.53 -54.64 -17.10
C LEU A 7 -17.39 -53.37 -17.42
N LEU A 8 -18.72 -53.52 -17.47
CA LEU A 8 -19.63 -52.40 -17.71
C LEU A 8 -19.78 -51.52 -16.46
N LEU A 9 -19.66 -52.07 -15.26
CA LEU A 9 -19.67 -51.29 -14.02
C LEU A 9 -18.38 -50.51 -13.77
N MET A 10 -17.23 -51.04 -14.22
CA MET A 10 -15.94 -50.30 -14.10
C MET A 10 -15.83 -49.13 -15.12
N VAL A 11 -16.47 -49.23 -16.29
CA VAL A 11 -16.48 -48.13 -17.25
C VAL A 11 -17.41 -46.98 -16.82
N LEU A 12 -18.44 -47.27 -16.04
CA LEU A 12 -19.36 -46.25 -15.50
C LEU A 12 -18.81 -45.51 -14.24
N LEU A 13 -17.77 -46.07 -13.59
CA LEU A 13 -17.16 -45.45 -12.45
C LEU A 13 -15.97 -44.49 -12.79
N VAL A 14 -15.51 -44.50 -14.04
CA VAL A 14 -14.44 -43.60 -14.53
C VAL A 14 -15.00 -42.37 -15.25
N ALA A 15 -16.30 -42.32 -15.54
CA ALA A 15 -16.95 -41.22 -16.26
C ALA A 15 -17.57 -40.14 -15.34
N GLY A 16 -17.13 -40.00 -14.10
CA GLY A 16 -17.85 -39.14 -13.19
C GLY A 16 -17.04 -38.51 -12.06
N THR A 17 -15.84 -38.06 -12.31
CA THR A 17 -15.25 -36.99 -11.53
C THR A 17 -14.18 -36.28 -12.35
N THR A 18 -14.58 -35.47 -13.31
CA THR A 18 -13.82 -34.23 -13.48
C THR A 18 -14.07 -33.45 -12.21
N VAL A 19 -13.28 -33.72 -11.17
CA VAL A 19 -13.05 -32.73 -10.14
C VAL A 19 -12.42 -31.57 -10.90
N SER A 20 -13.26 -30.60 -11.26
CA SER A 20 -12.80 -29.27 -11.56
C SER A 20 -11.86 -28.95 -10.42
N ALA A 21 -10.58 -28.84 -10.70
CA ALA A 21 -9.62 -28.34 -9.74
C ALA A 21 -10.18 -26.96 -9.38
N GLN A 22 -10.83 -26.88 -8.23
CA GLN A 22 -11.32 -25.63 -7.69
C GLN A 22 -10.05 -24.87 -7.39
N GLU A 23 -9.69 -23.93 -8.29
CA GLU A 23 -8.52 -23.11 -8.10
C GLU A 23 -8.64 -22.48 -6.73
N VAL A 24 -7.60 -22.67 -5.93
CA VAL A 24 -7.54 -22.14 -4.57
C VAL A 24 -7.74 -20.63 -4.67
N PRO A 25 -8.72 -20.06 -3.96
CA PRO A 25 -8.95 -18.62 -4.02
C PRO A 25 -7.66 -17.89 -3.67
N LEU A 26 -7.34 -16.83 -4.43
CA LEU A 26 -6.20 -15.98 -4.15
C LEU A 26 -6.35 -15.42 -2.73
N ILE A 27 -5.49 -15.87 -1.82
CA ILE A 27 -5.42 -15.31 -0.47
C ILE A 27 -4.65 -14.00 -0.62
N PRO A 28 -5.19 -12.87 -0.15
CA PRO A 28 -4.47 -11.60 -0.20
C PRO A 28 -3.17 -11.71 0.59
N GLU A 29 -2.06 -11.52 -0.08
CA GLU A 29 -0.75 -11.48 0.56
C GLU A 29 -0.51 -10.08 1.13
N ARG A 30 0.18 -10.04 2.29
CA ARG A 30 0.63 -8.78 2.85
C ARG A 30 1.88 -8.33 2.11
N GLU A 31 1.90 -7.08 1.72
CA GLU A 31 3.12 -6.49 1.18
C GLU A 31 4.16 -6.31 2.28
N VAL A 32 5.39 -6.70 2.02
CA VAL A 32 6.51 -6.54 2.96
C VAL A 32 7.39 -5.40 2.47
N VAL A 33 7.48 -4.36 3.30
CA VAL A 33 8.25 -3.14 3.04
C VAL A 33 9.39 -3.02 4.04
N VAL A 34 10.60 -3.04 3.57
CA VAL A 34 11.80 -2.77 4.39
C VAL A 34 12.07 -1.28 4.37
N VAL A 35 12.11 -0.65 5.53
CA VAL A 35 12.42 0.77 5.68
C VAL A 35 13.83 0.94 6.19
N ASP A 36 14.69 1.53 5.36
CA ASP A 36 16.07 1.86 5.71
C ASP A 36 16.18 3.25 6.32
N ASN A 37 17.38 3.62 6.69
CA ASN A 37 17.68 4.91 7.27
C ASN A 37 17.34 6.05 6.31
N PHE A 38 16.77 7.08 6.89
CA PHE A 38 16.62 8.36 6.20
C PHE A 38 17.91 9.16 6.32
N THR A 39 18.18 9.96 5.33
CA THR A 39 19.27 10.93 5.31
C THR A 39 18.72 12.35 5.23
N ALA A 40 19.52 13.34 5.57
CA ALA A 40 19.05 14.72 5.59
C ALA A 40 20.17 15.71 5.22
N VAL A 41 19.77 16.94 4.95
CA VAL A 41 20.70 18.07 4.84
C VAL A 41 21.52 18.24 6.13
N PRO A 42 22.76 18.75 6.07
CA PRO A 42 23.68 18.76 7.21
C PRO A 42 23.21 19.48 8.47
N ASN A 43 22.27 20.39 8.33
CA ASN A 43 21.80 21.23 9.42
C ASN A 43 20.66 20.59 10.24
N LEU A 44 20.21 19.41 9.85
CA LEU A 44 19.20 18.67 10.60
C LEU A 44 19.84 17.90 11.76
N THR A 45 19.24 17.99 12.94
CA THR A 45 19.69 17.21 14.09
C THR A 45 19.39 15.72 13.91
N LEU A 46 20.26 14.87 14.45
CA LEU A 46 20.11 13.41 14.38
C LEU A 46 18.72 12.94 14.85
N GLY A 47 18.21 13.50 15.95
CA GLY A 47 16.92 13.13 16.50
C GLY A 47 15.75 13.43 15.57
N LEU A 48 15.83 14.48 14.78
CA LEU A 48 14.71 14.88 13.93
C LEU A 48 14.50 13.97 12.71
N TYR A 49 15.57 13.55 12.05
CA TYR A 49 15.40 12.62 10.91
C TYR A 49 15.08 11.20 11.37
N GLN A 50 15.53 10.77 12.56
CA GLN A 50 15.07 9.52 13.17
C GLN A 50 13.56 9.59 13.48
N TYR A 51 13.10 10.71 14.03
CA TYR A 51 11.67 10.95 14.26
C TYR A 51 10.89 10.98 12.94
N ALA A 52 11.41 11.63 11.90
CA ALA A 52 10.80 11.65 10.57
C ALA A 52 10.65 10.22 9.99
N ARG A 53 11.70 9.40 10.10
CA ARG A 53 11.67 8.00 9.70
C ARG A 53 10.63 7.21 10.49
N GLN A 54 10.57 7.39 11.81
CA GLN A 54 9.59 6.74 12.68
C GLN A 54 8.15 7.12 12.27
N CYS A 55 7.88 8.38 11.97
CA CYS A 55 6.58 8.83 11.46
C CYS A 55 6.21 8.14 10.14
N VAL A 56 7.18 7.90 9.27
CA VAL A 56 6.94 7.15 8.01
C VAL A 56 6.62 5.69 8.31
N ILE A 57 7.38 5.02 9.17
CA ILE A 57 7.12 3.64 9.61
C ILE A 57 5.71 3.51 10.18
N GLU A 58 5.32 4.40 11.09
CA GLU A 58 3.97 4.41 11.69
C GLU A 58 2.87 4.64 10.64
N GLY A 59 3.14 5.48 9.66
CA GLY A 59 2.22 5.73 8.56
C GLY A 59 2.07 4.54 7.62
N LEU A 60 3.14 3.78 7.38
CA LEU A 60 3.15 2.56 6.57
C LEU A 60 2.51 1.38 7.31
N ALA A 61 2.59 1.33 8.64
CA ALA A 61 2.14 0.21 9.47
C ALA A 61 0.62 0.03 9.40
N ARG A 62 0.17 -0.65 8.36
CA ARG A 62 -1.21 -1.06 8.12
C ARG A 62 -1.31 -2.57 8.22
N LYS A 63 -2.51 -3.12 8.50
CA LYS A 63 -2.68 -4.58 8.60
C LYS A 63 -2.26 -5.32 7.33
N ARG A 64 -2.41 -4.68 6.17
CA ARG A 64 -2.00 -5.21 4.86
C ARG A 64 -0.52 -5.01 4.51
N ILE A 65 0.22 -4.25 5.32
CA ILE A 65 1.64 -3.99 5.13
C ILE A 65 2.40 -4.50 6.34
N THR A 66 3.40 -5.34 6.09
CA THR A 66 4.40 -5.71 7.09
C THR A 66 5.59 -4.78 6.91
N VAL A 67 5.86 -3.96 7.91
CA VAL A 67 7.01 -3.05 7.89
C VAL A 67 8.16 -3.68 8.65
N ILE A 68 9.32 -3.79 8.00
CA ILE A 68 10.57 -4.23 8.61
C ILE A 68 11.44 -2.99 8.81
N ASP A 69 11.79 -2.73 10.05
CA ASP A 69 12.67 -1.63 10.44
C ASP A 69 14.12 -2.14 10.49
N VAL A 70 14.93 -1.78 9.51
CA VAL A 70 16.33 -2.23 9.39
C VAL A 70 17.16 -1.84 10.61
N GLU A 71 16.88 -0.72 11.24
CA GLU A 71 17.63 -0.26 12.43
C GLU A 71 17.31 -1.10 13.67
N GLN A 72 16.05 -1.52 13.85
CA GLN A 72 15.65 -2.37 14.99
C GLN A 72 16.18 -3.79 14.84
N ASP A 73 16.25 -4.32 13.62
CA ASP A 73 16.76 -5.67 13.34
C ASP A 73 18.29 -5.78 13.42
N GLY A 74 18.96 -4.70 13.83
CA GLY A 74 20.41 -4.70 14.02
C GLY A 74 21.23 -4.53 12.73
N PHE A 75 20.63 -4.50 11.57
CA PHE A 75 21.31 -4.26 10.29
C PHE A 75 21.89 -2.83 10.20
N GLY A 76 21.38 -1.91 11.00
CA GLY A 76 21.84 -0.54 11.08
C GLY A 76 23.09 -0.33 11.93
N ARG A 77 23.49 -1.32 12.74
CA ARG A 77 24.60 -1.18 13.70
C ARG A 77 25.90 -1.87 13.30
N ALA A 78 25.87 -2.86 12.42
CA ALA A 78 27.04 -3.60 12.02
C ALA A 78 27.75 -2.91 10.87
N ASP A 79 28.86 -2.23 11.16
CA ASP A 79 30.00 -1.96 10.26
C ASP A 79 29.74 -1.31 8.89
N ILE A 80 28.52 -0.92 8.61
CA ILE A 80 28.28 -0.02 7.51
C ILE A 80 28.66 1.36 8.01
N VAL A 81 29.96 1.63 8.00
CA VAL A 81 30.47 2.99 7.96
C VAL A 81 29.71 3.62 6.79
N TYR A 82 28.70 4.42 7.11
CA TYR A 82 28.08 5.29 6.12
C TYR A 82 29.19 6.22 5.61
N PRO A 83 29.90 5.89 4.52
CA PRO A 83 30.60 6.91 3.81
C PRO A 83 29.47 7.83 3.44
N SER A 84 29.45 8.97 4.04
CA SER A 84 28.47 10.02 3.87
C SER A 84 27.67 9.76 2.59
N PHE A 85 26.40 9.38 2.70
CA PHE A 85 25.50 9.02 1.59
C PHE A 85 25.53 10.04 0.45
N ARG A 86 26.08 11.20 0.72
CA ARG A 86 26.39 12.27 -0.21
C ARG A 86 27.37 11.89 -1.31
N PHE A 87 28.31 10.95 -1.08
CA PHE A 87 29.42 10.73 -1.99
C PHE A 87 29.33 9.42 -2.77
N ALA A 88 28.66 8.40 -2.26
CA ALA A 88 28.49 7.14 -2.98
C ALA A 88 27.73 7.31 -4.31
N ASN A 89 26.92 8.34 -4.44
CA ASN A 89 26.07 8.61 -5.60
C ASN A 89 26.30 9.98 -6.27
N ALA A 90 27.37 10.67 -5.99
CA ALA A 90 27.71 11.92 -6.69
C ALA A 90 27.69 11.79 -8.23
N ASN A 91 27.98 10.59 -8.75
CA ASN A 91 27.97 10.31 -10.17
C ASN A 91 26.60 9.88 -10.73
N THR A 92 25.64 9.48 -9.90
CA THR A 92 24.34 8.98 -10.35
C THR A 92 23.17 9.89 -9.96
N GLY A 93 23.39 10.87 -9.09
CA GLY A 93 22.34 11.75 -8.55
C GLY A 93 21.31 11.03 -7.67
N ARG A 94 21.58 9.78 -7.27
CA ARG A 94 20.67 8.97 -6.44
C ARG A 94 21.08 9.05 -4.98
N PRO A 95 20.16 9.26 -4.03
CA PRO A 95 20.46 9.35 -2.60
C PRO A 95 20.52 7.97 -1.91
N TYR A 96 20.64 6.89 -2.67
CA TYR A 96 20.73 5.51 -2.16
C TYR A 96 21.77 4.71 -2.93
N ASP A 97 22.35 3.71 -2.26
CA ASP A 97 23.31 2.77 -2.85
C ASP A 97 22.59 1.48 -3.25
N LEU A 98 22.59 1.16 -4.54
CA LEU A 98 21.96 -0.06 -5.06
C LEU A 98 22.57 -1.35 -4.48
N ASN A 99 23.85 -1.37 -4.15
CA ASN A 99 24.47 -2.53 -3.50
C ASN A 99 23.92 -2.74 -2.10
N ARG A 100 23.68 -1.63 -1.36
CA ARG A 100 23.04 -1.69 -0.06
C ARG A 100 21.58 -2.15 -0.19
N VAL A 101 20.81 -1.62 -1.14
CA VAL A 101 19.45 -2.07 -1.42
C VAL A 101 19.40 -3.57 -1.65
N ALA A 102 20.26 -4.08 -2.54
CA ALA A 102 20.35 -5.50 -2.85
C ALA A 102 20.74 -6.34 -1.63
N ALA A 103 21.74 -5.90 -0.85
CA ALA A 103 22.16 -6.62 0.36
C ALA A 103 21.05 -6.72 1.40
N ILE A 104 20.33 -5.63 1.64
CA ILE A 104 19.21 -5.60 2.58
C ILE A 104 18.07 -6.50 2.09
N LEU A 105 17.62 -6.34 0.84
CA LEU A 105 16.55 -7.17 0.30
C LEU A 105 16.90 -8.67 0.28
N ASN A 106 18.17 -9.02 0.05
CA ASN A 106 18.61 -10.41 0.10
C ASN A 106 18.59 -11.00 1.53
N SER A 107 18.66 -10.15 2.54
CA SER A 107 18.57 -10.58 3.95
C SER A 107 17.13 -10.79 4.41
N TYR A 108 16.16 -10.27 3.68
CA TYR A 108 14.73 -10.38 3.95
C TYR A 108 14.04 -10.99 2.72
N GLU A 109 14.00 -12.33 2.68
CA GLU A 109 13.53 -13.08 1.48
C GLU A 109 12.10 -12.71 1.08
N ASP A 110 11.23 -12.47 2.04
CA ASP A 110 9.82 -12.12 1.81
C ASP A 110 9.63 -10.64 1.43
N ALA A 111 10.67 -9.82 1.55
CA ALA A 111 10.55 -8.40 1.25
C ALA A 111 10.58 -8.15 -0.26
N ARG A 112 9.49 -7.58 -0.76
CA ARG A 112 9.41 -7.08 -2.12
C ARG A 112 9.92 -5.64 -2.22
N TRP A 113 9.61 -4.81 -1.24
CA TRP A 113 9.82 -3.38 -1.30
C TRP A 113 10.92 -2.91 -0.35
N TYR A 114 11.76 -2.02 -0.84
CA TYR A 114 12.71 -1.28 -0.03
C TYR A 114 12.40 0.21 -0.14
N LEU A 115 12.34 0.89 1.01
CA LEU A 115 12.03 2.30 1.11
C LEU A 115 13.13 3.04 1.87
N THR A 116 13.57 4.16 1.32
CA THR A 116 14.44 5.12 2.00
C THR A 116 13.99 6.55 1.70
N GLY A 117 14.46 7.50 2.49
CA GLY A 117 14.09 8.90 2.35
C GLY A 117 15.25 9.87 2.53
N TYR A 118 15.10 11.03 1.93
CA TYR A 118 16.01 12.16 2.06
C TYR A 118 15.24 13.43 2.39
N ILE A 119 15.58 14.07 3.52
CA ILE A 119 15.01 15.37 3.89
C ILE A 119 15.91 16.45 3.31
N ASN A 120 15.46 17.08 2.23
CA ASN A 120 16.23 18.06 1.49
C ASN A 120 16.02 19.51 1.95
N LYS A 121 14.92 19.77 2.69
CA LYS A 121 14.67 21.07 3.30
C LYS A 121 13.91 20.92 4.61
N PHE A 122 14.38 21.66 5.59
CA PHE A 122 13.71 21.82 6.88
C PHE A 122 14.04 23.23 7.39
N ASN A 123 13.03 24.07 7.45
CA ASN A 123 13.21 25.46 7.83
C ASN A 123 12.06 25.94 8.70
N SER A 124 12.42 26.39 9.89
CA SER A 124 11.50 27.04 10.83
C SER A 124 11.85 28.51 10.94
N HIS A 125 10.86 29.38 10.86
CA HIS A 125 11.03 30.83 10.94
C HIS A 125 9.84 31.49 11.61
N PRO A 126 10.07 32.64 12.31
CA PRO A 126 8.99 33.44 12.87
C PRO A 126 8.22 34.18 11.79
N VAL A 127 6.92 34.36 12.03
CA VAL A 127 6.01 35.20 11.21
C VAL A 127 5.33 36.19 12.13
N GLU A 128 5.53 37.47 11.83
CA GLU A 128 4.91 38.56 12.58
C GLU A 128 3.54 38.95 11.99
N HIS A 129 2.56 39.02 12.86
CA HIS A 129 1.22 39.49 12.52
C HIS A 129 0.94 40.80 13.21
N GLN A 130 0.56 41.80 12.44
CA GLN A 130 0.15 43.09 12.97
C GLN A 130 -1.38 43.13 13.07
N SER A 131 -1.87 43.42 14.24
CA SER A 131 -3.30 43.59 14.51
C SER A 131 -3.53 44.84 15.37
N LYS A 132 -4.77 45.16 15.69
CA LYS A 132 -5.12 46.22 16.64
C LYS A 132 -5.89 45.58 17.79
N ASP A 133 -5.64 46.05 18.98
CA ASP A 133 -6.42 45.68 20.16
C ASP A 133 -7.81 46.36 20.14
N LYS A 134 -8.61 46.12 21.16
CA LYS A 134 -9.98 46.70 21.28
C LYS A 134 -9.97 48.22 21.38
N ASP A 135 -8.85 48.81 21.77
CA ASP A 135 -8.67 50.24 21.97
C ASP A 135 -8.01 50.89 20.74
N GLY A 136 -7.74 50.11 19.67
CA GLY A 136 -7.15 50.58 18.43
C GLY A 136 -5.64 50.64 18.42
N ASN A 137 -4.96 50.21 19.49
CA ASN A 137 -3.51 50.22 19.53
C ASN A 137 -2.90 49.10 18.73
N PRO A 138 -1.75 49.30 18.05
CA PRO A 138 -1.09 48.25 17.30
C PRO A 138 -0.58 47.15 18.25
N VAL A 139 -0.91 45.90 17.92
CA VAL A 139 -0.44 44.69 18.59
C VAL A 139 0.32 43.85 17.57
N VAL A 140 1.55 43.50 17.90
CA VAL A 140 2.35 42.55 17.11
C VAL A 140 2.33 41.21 17.84
N THR A 141 1.88 40.17 17.15
CA THR A 141 1.98 38.78 17.61
C THR A 141 2.92 38.03 16.71
N THR A 142 3.73 37.15 17.28
CA THR A 142 4.65 36.29 16.50
C THR A 142 4.22 34.85 16.64
N ASP A 143 4.04 34.19 15.52
CA ASP A 143 3.93 32.74 15.44
C ASP A 143 5.11 32.15 14.64
N PHE A 144 5.15 30.82 14.55
CA PHE A 144 6.22 30.13 13.86
C PHE A 144 5.65 29.25 12.75
N THR A 145 6.36 29.27 11.64
CA THR A 145 6.08 28.43 10.47
C THR A 145 7.25 27.49 10.22
N CYS A 146 6.96 26.22 9.97
CA CYS A 146 7.98 25.24 9.56
C CYS A 146 7.63 24.62 8.21
N THR A 147 8.58 24.63 7.29
CA THR A 147 8.49 23.96 5.98
C THR A 147 9.41 22.74 5.97
N LEU A 148 8.86 21.59 5.60
CA LEU A 148 9.56 20.33 5.41
C LEU A 148 9.39 19.89 3.97
N GLU A 149 10.50 19.52 3.32
CA GLU A 149 10.52 18.87 2.01
C GLU A 149 11.32 17.57 2.12
N ALA A 150 10.67 16.46 1.80
CA ALA A 150 11.28 15.13 1.80
C ALA A 150 11.11 14.45 0.44
N GLU A 151 12.11 13.68 0.06
CA GLU A 151 12.09 12.81 -1.11
C GLU A 151 12.12 11.36 -0.65
N ILE A 152 11.16 10.57 -1.11
CA ILE A 152 11.03 9.15 -0.81
C ILE A 152 11.35 8.35 -2.06
N TYR A 153 12.11 7.28 -1.88
CA TYR A 153 12.52 6.35 -2.92
C TYR A 153 12.01 4.96 -2.55
N LEU A 154 11.25 4.38 -3.47
CA LEU A 154 10.71 3.03 -3.35
C LEU A 154 11.37 2.15 -4.41
N PHE A 155 11.98 1.06 -3.99
CA PHE A 155 12.58 0.08 -4.87
C PHE A 155 11.72 -1.19 -4.89
N ASP A 156 11.34 -1.66 -6.07
CA ASP A 156 10.63 -2.92 -6.28
C ASP A 156 11.61 -4.03 -6.68
N ARG A 157 11.73 -5.06 -5.83
CA ARG A 157 12.61 -6.20 -6.07
C ARG A 157 12.23 -7.02 -7.31
N GLU A 158 10.94 -7.15 -7.61
CA GLU A 158 10.47 -7.96 -8.73
C GLU A 158 10.81 -7.29 -10.07
N THR A 159 10.52 -6.01 -10.18
CA THR A 159 10.74 -5.26 -11.43
C THR A 159 12.13 -4.67 -11.53
N GLN A 160 12.90 -4.67 -10.45
CA GLN A 160 14.21 -3.99 -10.32
C GLN A 160 14.14 -2.48 -10.62
N ASN A 161 12.94 -1.90 -10.52
CA ASN A 161 12.71 -0.49 -10.75
C ASN A 161 12.74 0.31 -9.45
N THR A 162 13.16 1.56 -9.55
CA THR A 162 13.04 2.53 -8.48
C THR A 162 11.98 3.55 -8.86
N GLU A 163 10.99 3.69 -8.02
CA GLU A 163 10.03 4.77 -8.08
C GLU A 163 10.54 5.93 -7.23
N GLY A 164 10.52 7.12 -7.79
CA GLY A 164 10.94 8.32 -7.09
C GLY A 164 11.94 9.17 -7.88
N PRO A 165 12.27 10.36 -7.32
CA PRO A 165 11.85 10.84 -6.00
C PRO A 165 10.36 11.19 -5.91
N ILE A 166 9.69 10.59 -4.95
CA ILE A 166 8.32 10.97 -4.57
C ILE A 166 8.45 12.10 -3.56
N ARG A 167 7.96 13.27 -3.92
CA ARG A 167 8.15 14.48 -3.11
C ARG A 167 7.01 14.69 -2.15
N TRP A 168 7.34 14.77 -0.86
CA TRP A 168 6.42 15.11 0.21
C TRP A 168 6.77 16.49 0.77
N ASN A 169 5.92 17.47 0.47
CA ASN A 169 6.09 18.84 0.94
C ASN A 169 4.99 19.15 1.93
N TYR A 170 5.36 19.78 3.03
CA TYR A 170 4.42 20.23 4.05
C TYR A 170 4.90 21.53 4.70
N THR A 171 3.95 22.41 4.99
CA THR A 171 4.19 23.64 5.74
C THR A 171 3.18 23.73 6.88
N TYR A 172 3.67 23.80 8.11
CA TYR A 172 2.87 24.10 9.29
C TYR A 172 2.99 25.57 9.64
N THR A 173 1.90 26.22 9.99
CA THR A 173 1.83 27.65 10.32
C THR A 173 1.07 27.86 11.61
N GLY A 174 1.33 28.97 12.30
CA GLY A 174 0.58 29.37 13.48
C GLY A 174 1.01 28.65 14.78
N ALA A 175 2.25 28.16 14.83
CA ALA A 175 2.77 27.54 16.04
C ALA A 175 3.19 28.59 17.08
N SER A 176 2.98 28.29 18.35
CA SER A 176 3.43 29.15 19.46
C SER A 176 4.94 29.15 19.69
N THR A 177 5.62 28.08 19.23
CA THR A 177 7.08 27.92 19.35
C THR A 177 7.67 27.28 18.09
N PRO A 178 8.97 27.51 17.79
CA PRO A 178 9.66 26.84 16.70
C PRO A 178 9.59 25.31 16.81
N ALA A 179 9.87 24.78 18.01
CA ALA A 179 9.88 23.34 18.27
C ALA A 179 8.53 22.68 17.97
N PHE A 180 7.43 23.34 18.32
CA PHE A 180 6.10 22.84 18.02
C PHE A 180 5.82 22.86 16.50
N ALA A 181 6.23 23.93 15.79
CA ALA A 181 6.12 23.99 14.33
C ALA A 181 6.88 22.85 13.65
N GLU A 182 8.08 22.55 14.13
CA GLU A 182 8.96 21.49 13.65
C GLU A 182 8.36 20.12 13.88
N GLU A 183 7.89 19.84 15.09
CA GLU A 183 7.24 18.58 15.45
C GLU A 183 6.00 18.32 14.57
N GLN A 184 5.15 19.34 14.40
CA GLN A 184 3.96 19.22 13.58
C GLN A 184 4.29 19.01 12.08
N ALA A 185 5.33 19.68 11.58
CA ALA A 185 5.78 19.48 10.21
C ALA A 185 6.27 18.02 9.97
N VAL A 186 7.04 17.47 10.91
CA VAL A 186 7.55 16.10 10.81
C VAL A 186 6.44 15.07 11.01
N SER A 187 5.55 15.25 11.98
CA SER A 187 4.44 14.33 12.25
C SER A 187 3.51 14.14 11.04
N ASN A 188 3.43 15.16 10.18
CA ASN A 188 2.65 15.06 8.93
C ASN A 188 3.19 14.00 7.96
N LEU A 189 4.45 13.59 8.09
CA LEU A 189 5.01 12.49 7.29
C LEU A 189 4.25 11.17 7.51
N SER A 190 3.74 10.93 8.72
CA SER A 190 2.89 9.77 9.00
C SER A 190 1.61 9.78 8.14
N TYR A 191 0.98 10.95 8.01
CA TYR A 191 -0.19 11.10 7.14
C TYR A 191 0.15 10.89 5.65
N LYS A 192 1.29 11.47 5.21
CA LYS A 192 1.77 11.28 3.83
C LYS A 192 2.10 9.82 3.55
N ALA A 193 2.70 9.11 4.48
CA ALA A 193 2.99 7.69 4.35
C ALA A 193 1.71 6.84 4.26
N ARG A 194 0.68 7.17 5.02
CA ARG A 194 -0.65 6.51 4.90
C ARG A 194 -1.26 6.69 3.53
N SER A 195 -1.25 7.90 3.00
CA SER A 195 -1.73 8.19 1.64
C SER A 195 -0.92 7.44 0.60
N PHE A 196 0.40 7.40 0.79
CA PHE A 196 1.32 6.69 -0.09
C PHE A 196 1.03 5.18 -0.16
N VAL A 197 0.75 4.52 0.98
CA VAL A 197 0.33 3.11 1.00
C VAL A 197 -0.89 2.89 0.14
N THR A 198 -1.88 3.75 0.28
CA THR A 198 -3.12 3.69 -0.48
C THR A 198 -2.90 3.81 -1.98
N ASP A 199 -2.00 4.70 -2.38
CA ASP A 199 -1.75 4.98 -3.80
C ASP A 199 -0.87 3.92 -4.48
N ASN A 200 0.06 3.31 -3.76
CA ASN A 200 1.10 2.45 -4.33
C ASN A 200 0.92 0.96 -4.01
N PHE A 201 0.34 0.62 -2.86
CA PHE A 201 0.18 -0.78 -2.44
C PHE A 201 -1.28 -1.23 -2.60
N ARG A 202 -1.69 -1.45 -3.84
CA ARG A 202 -2.99 -2.03 -4.14
C ARG A 202 -2.96 -3.52 -3.88
N PHE A 203 -3.88 -4.00 -3.07
CA PHE A 203 -3.97 -5.43 -2.85
C PHE A 203 -5.03 -6.09 -3.73
N LYS A 204 -4.85 -7.37 -3.95
CA LYS A 204 -5.71 -8.23 -4.77
C LYS A 204 -6.48 -9.17 -3.84
N ALA A 205 -7.72 -9.47 -4.21
CA ALA A 205 -8.56 -10.48 -3.57
C ALA A 205 -9.31 -11.26 -4.63
N SER A 206 -9.80 -12.44 -4.32
CA SER A 206 -10.65 -13.21 -5.24
C SER A 206 -12.12 -12.92 -5.00
N VAL A 207 -12.93 -13.01 -6.05
CA VAL A 207 -14.38 -13.18 -5.93
C VAL A 207 -14.63 -14.63 -5.54
N ILE A 208 -15.09 -14.87 -4.31
CA ILE A 208 -15.28 -16.24 -3.77
C ILE A 208 -16.69 -16.74 -3.95
N GLN A 209 -17.66 -15.85 -4.08
CA GLN A 209 -19.07 -16.23 -4.23
C GLN A 209 -19.87 -15.08 -4.84
N LEU A 210 -20.86 -15.40 -5.66
CA LEU A 210 -21.91 -14.46 -6.04
C LEU A 210 -23.02 -14.48 -4.97
N GLY A 211 -23.61 -13.30 -4.72
CA GLY A 211 -24.68 -13.14 -3.75
C GLY A 211 -26.06 -13.10 -4.40
N GLU A 212 -26.87 -12.14 -3.98
CA GLU A 212 -28.27 -12.04 -4.38
C GLU A 212 -28.47 -11.44 -5.78
N TYR A 213 -29.58 -11.81 -6.40
CA TYR A 213 -30.05 -11.24 -7.65
C TYR A 213 -31.32 -10.41 -7.41
N ASN A 214 -31.47 -9.32 -8.11
CA ASN A 214 -32.70 -8.55 -8.07
C ASN A 214 -33.83 -9.24 -8.84
N LYS A 215 -35.04 -8.68 -8.75
CA LYS A 215 -36.24 -9.20 -9.45
C LYS A 215 -36.10 -9.26 -10.98
N ARG A 216 -35.10 -8.58 -11.54
CA ARG A 216 -34.80 -8.58 -12.98
C ARG A 216 -33.66 -9.54 -13.34
N GLY A 217 -33.20 -10.37 -12.40
CA GLY A 217 -32.13 -11.33 -12.59
C GLY A 217 -30.73 -10.70 -12.70
N LYS A 218 -30.54 -9.45 -12.27
CA LYS A 218 -29.22 -8.81 -12.24
C LYS A 218 -28.55 -9.07 -10.91
N LEU A 219 -27.25 -9.40 -10.93
CA LEU A 219 -26.41 -9.58 -9.76
C LEU A 219 -26.37 -8.30 -8.94
N GLN A 220 -26.65 -8.38 -7.63
CA GLN A 220 -26.66 -7.24 -6.73
C GLN A 220 -25.42 -7.17 -5.84
N ASP A 221 -24.96 -8.33 -5.42
CA ASP A 221 -23.81 -8.40 -4.52
C ASP A 221 -22.95 -9.65 -4.78
N LEU A 222 -21.75 -9.62 -4.23
CA LEU A 222 -20.79 -10.71 -4.25
C LEU A 222 -19.91 -10.65 -2.98
N TYR A 223 -19.14 -11.72 -2.78
CA TYR A 223 -18.22 -11.84 -1.66
C TYR A 223 -16.77 -11.88 -2.15
N LEU A 224 -15.89 -11.15 -1.44
CA LEU A 224 -14.46 -11.13 -1.70
C LEU A 224 -13.71 -11.86 -0.59
N SER A 225 -12.54 -12.44 -0.93
CA SER A 225 -11.61 -13.11 0.00
C SER A 225 -10.76 -12.12 0.80
N CYS A 226 -11.33 -11.01 1.26
CA CYS A 226 -10.64 -10.01 2.08
C CYS A 226 -11.61 -9.38 3.09
N GLY A 227 -11.12 -9.09 4.28
CA GLY A 227 -11.95 -8.57 5.37
C GLY A 227 -11.16 -7.67 6.32
N SER A 228 -11.50 -7.73 7.61
CA SER A 228 -10.89 -6.86 8.62
C SER A 228 -9.38 -7.07 8.80
N ASP A 229 -8.84 -8.22 8.42
CA ASP A 229 -7.40 -8.52 8.52
C ASP A 229 -6.57 -7.80 7.44
N MET A 230 -7.24 -7.28 6.41
CA MET A 230 -6.63 -6.51 5.33
C MET A 230 -7.01 -5.03 5.35
N ASP A 231 -7.43 -4.51 6.51
CA ASP A 231 -7.94 -3.13 6.68
C ASP A 231 -9.11 -2.77 5.75
N VAL A 232 -9.86 -3.75 5.27
CA VAL A 232 -11.06 -3.49 4.46
C VAL A 232 -12.13 -2.86 5.34
N SER A 233 -12.76 -1.82 4.83
CA SER A 233 -13.79 -1.04 5.51
C SER A 233 -15.04 -0.87 4.65
N ASN A 234 -16.17 -0.62 5.31
CA ASN A 234 -17.40 -0.30 4.60
C ASN A 234 -17.20 0.95 3.75
N GLY A 235 -17.55 0.85 2.48
CA GLY A 235 -17.37 1.93 1.52
C GLY A 235 -16.17 1.78 0.61
N ASP A 236 -15.23 0.90 0.93
CA ASP A 236 -14.09 0.60 0.05
C ASP A 236 -14.56 0.09 -1.31
N VAL A 237 -13.77 0.38 -2.30
CA VAL A 237 -14.10 0.11 -3.69
C VAL A 237 -13.07 -0.81 -4.31
N PHE A 238 -13.56 -1.79 -5.08
CA PHE A 238 -12.73 -2.70 -5.85
C PHE A 238 -13.14 -2.70 -7.31
N PHE A 239 -12.15 -2.82 -8.17
CA PHE A 239 -12.34 -3.14 -9.58
C PHE A 239 -12.21 -4.64 -9.80
N ILE A 240 -13.15 -5.23 -10.51
CA ILE A 240 -13.13 -6.65 -10.85
C ILE A 240 -12.52 -6.84 -12.22
N TYR A 241 -11.58 -7.77 -12.30
CA TYR A 241 -10.87 -8.16 -13.51
C TYR A 241 -11.05 -9.65 -13.77
N THR A 242 -11.19 -10.02 -15.03
CA THR A 242 -10.89 -11.39 -15.48
C THR A 242 -9.41 -11.47 -15.80
N VAL A 243 -8.78 -12.57 -15.38
CA VAL A 243 -7.40 -12.89 -15.75
C VAL A 243 -7.44 -14.06 -16.71
N SER A 244 -6.81 -13.92 -17.86
CA SER A 244 -6.69 -14.97 -18.85
C SER A 244 -5.27 -15.02 -19.39
N ASP A 245 -4.80 -16.23 -19.64
CA ASP A 245 -3.55 -16.46 -20.37
C ASP A 245 -3.84 -16.43 -21.89
N ILE A 246 -3.13 -15.57 -22.59
CA ILE A 246 -3.15 -15.52 -24.05
C ILE A 246 -1.74 -15.78 -24.54
N ASN A 247 -1.48 -17.01 -24.98
CA ASN A 247 -0.16 -17.45 -25.49
C ASN A 247 1.00 -17.29 -24.49
N GLY A 248 0.78 -17.59 -23.20
CA GLY A 248 1.76 -17.47 -22.14
C GLY A 248 1.93 -16.03 -21.61
N ILE A 249 1.01 -15.15 -21.95
CA ILE A 249 0.98 -13.76 -21.45
C ILE A 249 -0.31 -13.58 -20.64
N ASP A 250 -0.15 -13.32 -19.35
CA ASP A 250 -1.26 -12.97 -18.48
C ASP A 250 -1.87 -11.64 -18.90
N THR A 251 -3.14 -11.66 -19.24
CA THR A 251 -3.91 -10.47 -19.57
C THR A 251 -5.02 -10.25 -18.56
N ALA A 252 -5.17 -9.02 -18.10
CA ALA A 252 -6.22 -8.64 -17.18
C ALA A 252 -7.20 -7.66 -17.85
N LYS A 253 -8.49 -8.05 -17.91
CA LYS A 253 -9.55 -7.19 -18.44
C LYS A 253 -10.48 -6.75 -17.31
N LYS A 254 -10.61 -5.44 -17.11
CA LYS A 254 -11.58 -4.89 -16.17
C LYS A 254 -13.00 -5.12 -16.66
N ILE A 255 -13.82 -5.78 -15.85
CA ILE A 255 -15.21 -6.14 -16.16
C ILE A 255 -16.24 -5.51 -15.24
N GLY A 256 -15.82 -4.97 -14.08
CA GLY A 256 -16.78 -4.36 -13.15
C GLY A 256 -16.17 -3.57 -12.03
N LYS A 257 -17.08 -3.08 -11.18
CA LYS A 257 -16.76 -2.30 -9.98
C LYS A 257 -17.72 -2.67 -8.86
N VAL A 258 -17.20 -2.88 -7.66
CA VAL A 258 -17.97 -3.21 -6.47
C VAL A 258 -17.61 -2.30 -5.30
N LYS A 259 -18.52 -2.17 -4.34
CA LYS A 259 -18.34 -1.37 -3.13
C LYS A 259 -18.66 -2.22 -1.92
N VAL A 260 -17.76 -2.26 -0.94
CA VAL A 260 -17.95 -2.96 0.33
C VAL A 260 -19.15 -2.40 1.08
N ARG A 261 -20.06 -3.28 1.45
CA ARG A 261 -21.26 -2.98 2.26
C ARG A 261 -21.14 -3.47 3.68
N GLU A 262 -20.49 -4.62 3.83
CA GLU A 262 -20.42 -5.30 5.11
C GLU A 262 -19.15 -6.13 5.22
N ILE A 263 -18.45 -6.04 6.33
CA ILE A 263 -17.35 -6.93 6.69
C ILE A 263 -17.96 -8.16 7.33
N THR A 264 -17.98 -9.29 6.62
CA THR A 264 -18.59 -10.54 7.07
C THR A 264 -17.67 -11.39 7.93
N GLY A 265 -16.36 -11.07 7.93
CA GLY A 265 -15.36 -11.79 8.71
C GLY A 265 -13.98 -11.17 8.64
N ARG A 266 -13.02 -11.90 9.20
CA ARG A 266 -11.61 -11.49 9.15
C ARG A 266 -11.08 -11.49 7.72
N GLU A 267 -11.46 -12.49 6.94
CA GLU A 267 -10.98 -12.77 5.58
C GLU A 267 -12.07 -12.64 4.52
N SER A 268 -13.23 -12.05 4.85
CA SER A 268 -14.31 -11.93 3.89
C SER A 268 -15.12 -10.65 4.07
N CYS A 269 -15.63 -10.12 2.96
CA CYS A 269 -16.55 -9.01 2.94
C CYS A 269 -17.62 -9.19 1.84
N ARG A 270 -18.80 -8.62 2.07
CA ARG A 270 -19.90 -8.52 1.11
C ARG A 270 -19.84 -7.17 0.42
N CYS A 271 -19.88 -7.21 -0.91
CA CYS A 271 -19.80 -6.03 -1.76
C CYS A 271 -21.05 -5.88 -2.63
N SER A 272 -21.59 -4.68 -2.75
CA SER A 272 -22.60 -4.38 -3.76
C SER A 272 -21.95 -4.17 -5.12
N VAL A 273 -22.53 -4.74 -6.16
CA VAL A 273 -22.10 -4.49 -7.54
C VAL A 273 -22.59 -3.10 -7.98
N SER A 274 -21.65 -2.27 -8.40
CA SER A 274 -21.92 -0.88 -8.84
C SER A 274 -21.94 -0.78 -10.38
N ASN A 275 -21.26 -1.67 -11.06
CA ASN A 275 -21.17 -1.74 -12.52
C ASN A 275 -20.65 -3.13 -12.94
N GLY A 276 -21.04 -3.61 -14.13
CA GLY A 276 -20.55 -4.86 -14.71
C GLY A 276 -21.29 -6.09 -14.20
N GLU A 277 -22.56 -5.97 -13.80
CA GLU A 277 -23.34 -7.06 -13.17
C GLU A 277 -23.43 -8.29 -14.07
N ALA A 278 -23.66 -8.10 -15.38
CA ALA A 278 -23.82 -9.18 -16.34
C ALA A 278 -22.47 -9.84 -16.68
N GLU A 279 -21.44 -9.02 -16.85
CA GLU A 279 -20.08 -9.48 -17.17
C GLU A 279 -19.47 -10.27 -16.02
N ILE A 280 -19.63 -9.80 -14.78
CA ILE A 280 -19.17 -10.51 -13.57
C ILE A 280 -19.92 -11.84 -13.42
N ASP A 281 -21.25 -11.81 -13.54
CA ASP A 281 -22.09 -13.01 -13.43
C ASP A 281 -21.72 -14.06 -14.46
N GLN A 282 -21.57 -13.65 -15.73
CA GLN A 282 -21.20 -14.54 -16.81
C GLN A 282 -19.80 -15.12 -16.61
N ALA A 283 -18.81 -14.29 -16.31
CA ALA A 283 -17.44 -14.72 -16.13
C ALA A 283 -17.31 -15.72 -14.96
N PHE A 284 -17.96 -15.44 -13.81
CA PHE A 284 -17.96 -16.36 -12.67
C PHE A 284 -18.61 -17.70 -13.00
N LYS A 285 -19.73 -17.71 -13.71
CA LYS A 285 -20.44 -18.94 -14.15
C LYS A 285 -19.65 -19.74 -15.19
N ASN A 286 -18.83 -19.07 -15.99
CA ASN A 286 -17.91 -19.73 -16.94
C ASN A 286 -16.71 -20.38 -16.23
N GLY A 287 -16.47 -20.09 -14.96
CA GLY A 287 -15.29 -20.55 -14.22
C GLY A 287 -14.06 -19.68 -14.43
N ASP A 288 -14.22 -18.45 -14.95
CA ASP A 288 -13.11 -17.53 -15.12
C ASP A 288 -12.56 -17.08 -13.74
N ILE A 289 -11.23 -16.88 -13.66
CA ILE A 289 -10.60 -16.33 -12.47
C ILE A 289 -10.96 -14.84 -12.36
N LEU A 290 -11.68 -14.49 -11.29
CA LEU A 290 -12.05 -13.12 -11.00
C LEU A 290 -11.21 -12.53 -9.88
N VAL A 291 -10.41 -11.52 -10.21
CA VAL A 291 -9.55 -10.80 -9.27
C VAL A 291 -10.14 -9.42 -8.99
N ALA A 292 -10.37 -9.15 -7.71
CA ALA A 292 -10.73 -7.83 -7.22
C ALA A 292 -9.45 -7.06 -6.85
N VAL A 293 -9.28 -5.87 -7.40
CA VAL A 293 -8.14 -4.99 -7.09
C VAL A 293 -8.66 -3.75 -6.38
N SER A 294 -8.09 -3.41 -5.22
CA SER A 294 -8.50 -2.23 -4.46
C SER A 294 -8.35 -0.97 -5.31
N ASP A 295 -9.40 -0.14 -5.32
CA ASP A 295 -9.32 1.23 -5.86
C ASP A 295 -8.53 2.11 -4.88
N ARG A 296 -8.13 3.29 -5.32
CA ARG A 296 -7.55 4.27 -4.41
C ARG A 296 -8.56 4.54 -3.29
N ASP A 297 -8.14 4.22 -2.08
CA ASP A 297 -8.95 4.55 -0.92
C ASP A 297 -9.15 6.06 -0.92
N ARG A 298 -10.36 6.50 -0.99
CA ARG A 298 -10.69 7.89 -0.76
C ARG A 298 -10.68 8.12 0.75
N TYR A 299 -9.53 8.43 1.31
CA TYR A 299 -9.49 9.06 2.62
C TYR A 299 -9.88 10.53 2.43
N PHE A 300 -11.03 10.85 2.93
CA PHE A 300 -11.45 12.21 3.21
C PHE A 300 -10.91 12.65 4.57
#